data_c8737a3ea4bcbbf7514892bf9b9631a0
#
_entry.id   c8737a3ea4bcbbf7514892bf9b9631a0
#
_cell.length_a   1.000
_cell.length_b   1.000
_cell.length_c   1.000
_cell.angle_alpha   90.00
_cell.angle_beta   90.00
_cell.angle_gamma   90.00
#
_symmetry.space_group_name_H-M   'P 1'
#
loop_
_entity.id
_entity.type
_entity.pdbx_description
1 polymer ?
#
loop_
_entity_poly.entity_id
_entity_poly.type
_entity_poly.pdbx_seq_one_letter_code
_entity_poly.pdbx_strand_id
1 'polypeptide(L)'
;MSNLEKKNIIVTGASGGIGNAIIKKLNEAGANILASGTKIEKLEELKKNFEGIKILKFDISQSDKIEEFIENATSELGGSLDGIVNNAGITQDNLAIRMSYTSIIYYTI
;
A
#
# COMPACT_ATOMS: atom_id res chain seq x y z
N MET A 1 9.07 -0.35 19.54
CA MET A 1 7.80 0.30 19.85
C MET A 1 7.02 0.60 18.58
N SER A 2 5.73 0.38 18.61
CA SER A 2 4.92 0.50 17.42
C SER A 2 4.11 1.79 17.44
N ASN A 3 4.43 2.72 16.56
CA ASN A 3 3.65 3.93 16.34
C ASN A 3 2.56 3.73 15.29
N LEU A 4 2.54 2.58 14.64
CA LEU A 4 1.65 2.31 13.52
C LEU A 4 0.61 1.22 13.84
N GLU A 5 0.46 0.89 15.11
CA GLU A 5 -0.48 -0.13 15.55
C GLU A 5 -1.88 0.14 14.99
N LYS A 6 -2.39 -0.85 14.24
CA LYS A 6 -3.71 -0.80 13.61
C LYS A 6 -3.90 0.32 12.58
N LYS A 7 -2.83 0.99 12.16
CA LYS A 7 -2.92 1.96 11.07
C LYS A 7 -3.04 1.22 9.75
N ASN A 8 -3.93 1.70 8.89
CA ASN A 8 -4.19 1.09 7.59
C ASN A 8 -3.31 1.73 6.54
N ILE A 9 -2.41 0.95 5.95
CA ILE A 9 -1.38 1.45 5.05
C ILE A 9 -1.35 0.66 3.75
N ILE A 10 -1.34 1.37 2.64
CA ILE A 10 -1.12 0.79 1.32
C ILE A 10 0.36 0.94 0.97
N VAL A 11 0.98 -0.12 0.49
CA VAL A 11 2.36 -0.08 -0.03
C VAL A 11 2.31 -0.39 -1.52
N THR A 12 2.67 0.58 -2.35
CA THR A 12 2.73 0.37 -3.80
C THR A 12 4.11 -0.13 -4.21
N GLY A 13 4.20 -0.82 -5.34
CA GLY A 13 5.46 -1.36 -5.81
C GLY A 13 6.05 -2.41 -4.88
N ALA A 14 5.20 -3.18 -4.24
CA ALA A 14 5.62 -4.11 -3.19
C ALA A 14 6.25 -5.41 -3.71
N SER A 15 6.20 -5.65 -5.01
CA SER A 15 6.74 -6.89 -5.58
C SER A 15 8.27 -6.93 -5.69
N GLY A 16 8.96 -5.85 -5.37
CA GLY A 16 10.43 -5.81 -5.40
C GLY A 16 11.06 -5.94 -4.03
N GLY A 17 12.40 -5.95 -3.99
CA GLY A 17 13.14 -6.11 -2.74
C GLY A 17 12.95 -4.97 -1.76
N ILE A 18 12.86 -3.74 -2.25
CA ILE A 18 12.63 -2.56 -1.40
C ILE A 18 11.25 -2.63 -0.78
N GLY A 19 10.23 -3.01 -1.58
CA GLY A 19 8.88 -3.19 -1.08
C GLY A 19 8.80 -4.23 0.02
N ASN A 20 9.50 -5.33 -0.14
CA ASN A 20 9.57 -6.39 0.87
C ASN A 20 10.13 -5.85 2.20
N ALA A 21 11.22 -5.09 2.13
CA ALA A 21 11.85 -4.50 3.32
C ALA A 21 10.91 -3.52 4.02
N ILE A 22 10.18 -2.73 3.26
CA ILE A 22 9.19 -1.78 3.79
C ILE A 22 8.09 -2.53 4.53
N ILE A 23 7.54 -3.57 3.91
CA ILE A 23 6.47 -4.37 4.50
C ILE A 23 6.93 -5.00 5.81
N LYS A 24 8.15 -5.52 5.83
CA LYS A 24 8.70 -6.09 7.06
C LYS A 24 8.69 -5.06 8.20
N LYS A 25 9.16 -3.85 7.93
CA LYS A 25 9.21 -2.79 8.95
C LYS A 25 7.82 -2.37 9.42
N LEU A 26 6.90 -2.20 8.49
CA LEU A 26 5.53 -1.82 8.83
C LEU A 26 4.81 -2.92 9.61
N ASN A 27 5.05 -4.16 9.24
CA ASN A 27 4.46 -5.30 9.93
C ASN A 27 4.96 -5.39 11.37
N GLU A 28 6.27 -5.16 11.57
CA GLU A 28 6.86 -5.12 12.92
C GLU A 28 6.29 -3.97 13.75
N ALA A 29 5.90 -2.89 13.10
CA ALA A 29 5.29 -1.73 13.76
C ALA A 29 3.78 -1.89 14.03
N GLY A 30 3.19 -3.02 13.65
CA GLY A 30 1.79 -3.32 13.95
C GLY A 30 0.78 -2.79 12.94
N ALA A 31 1.22 -2.30 11.79
CA ALA A 31 0.32 -1.75 10.79
C ALA A 31 -0.53 -2.84 10.13
N ASN A 32 -1.73 -2.46 9.70
CA ASN A 32 -2.54 -3.25 8.78
C ASN A 32 -2.10 -2.87 7.36
N ILE A 33 -1.65 -3.83 6.58
CA ILE A 33 -0.96 -3.57 5.33
C ILE A 33 -1.71 -4.17 4.15
N LEU A 34 -1.84 -3.38 3.08
CA LEU A 34 -2.20 -3.91 1.77
C LEU A 34 -1.02 -3.67 0.84
N ALA A 35 -0.46 -4.75 0.32
CA ALA A 35 0.66 -4.71 -0.60
C ALA A 35 0.15 -4.76 -2.04
N SER A 36 0.63 -3.85 -2.87
CA SER A 36 0.24 -3.77 -4.27
C SER A 36 1.44 -3.80 -5.19
N GLY A 37 1.28 -4.40 -6.35
CA GLY A 37 2.31 -4.49 -7.37
C GLY A 37 1.77 -5.14 -8.62
N THR A 38 2.63 -5.32 -9.62
CA THR A 38 2.22 -5.87 -10.92
C THR A 38 2.35 -7.39 -11.00
N LYS A 39 3.14 -8.00 -10.10
CA LYS A 39 3.44 -9.43 -10.16
C LYS A 39 2.74 -10.17 -9.05
N ILE A 40 1.63 -10.80 -9.38
CA ILE A 40 0.80 -11.48 -8.38
C ILE A 40 1.56 -12.58 -7.63
N GLU A 41 2.48 -13.28 -8.30
CA GLU A 41 3.27 -14.35 -7.67
C GLU A 41 4.14 -13.79 -6.55
N LYS A 42 4.69 -12.59 -6.75
CA LYS A 42 5.51 -11.92 -5.73
C LYS A 42 4.67 -11.44 -4.57
N LEU A 43 3.47 -10.95 -4.85
CA LEU A 43 2.54 -10.53 -3.80
C LEU A 43 2.08 -11.72 -2.96
N GLU A 44 1.81 -12.85 -3.59
CA GLU A 44 1.43 -14.06 -2.86
C GLU A 44 2.56 -14.58 -1.98
N GLU A 45 3.80 -14.44 -2.45
CA GLU A 45 4.97 -14.78 -1.66
C GLU A 45 5.07 -13.89 -0.42
N LEU A 46 4.82 -12.58 -0.56
CA LEU A 46 4.75 -11.66 0.57
C LEU A 46 3.68 -12.08 1.56
N LYS A 47 2.53 -12.48 1.07
CA LYS A 47 1.43 -12.90 1.92
C LYS A 47 1.78 -14.15 2.73
N LYS A 48 2.57 -15.05 2.15
CA LYS A 48 3.06 -16.23 2.87
C LYS A 48 4.05 -15.85 3.96
N ASN A 49 4.91 -14.87 3.69
CA ASN A 49 5.98 -14.48 4.61
C ASN A 49 5.49 -13.57 5.73
N PHE A 50 4.41 -12.82 5.50
CA PHE A 50 3.87 -11.87 6.46
C PHE A 50 2.40 -12.14 6.67
N GLU A 51 2.10 -12.89 7.72
CA GLU A 51 0.73 -13.26 8.03
C GLU A 51 -0.15 -12.03 8.27
N GLY A 52 -1.33 -12.07 7.73
CA GLY A 52 -2.31 -11.01 7.94
C GLY A 52 -2.27 -9.86 6.95
N ILE A 53 -1.25 -9.78 6.11
CA ILE A 53 -1.27 -8.71 5.09
C ILE A 53 -2.27 -9.06 3.99
N LYS A 54 -2.76 -8.03 3.32
CA LYS A 54 -3.62 -8.16 2.16
C LYS A 54 -2.83 -7.81 0.91
N ILE A 55 -3.25 -8.34 -0.22
CA ILE A 55 -2.58 -8.08 -1.50
C ILE A 55 -3.63 -7.69 -2.54
N LEU A 56 -3.21 -6.82 -3.46
CA LEU A 56 -4.07 -6.40 -4.56
C LEU A 56 -3.19 -6.03 -5.76
N LYS A 57 -3.34 -6.76 -6.84
CA LYS A 57 -2.57 -6.48 -8.05
C LYS A 57 -3.05 -5.18 -8.68
N PHE A 58 -2.11 -4.31 -9.03
CA PHE A 58 -2.42 -3.06 -9.71
C PHE A 58 -1.21 -2.57 -10.50
N ASP A 59 -1.46 -2.11 -11.73
CA ASP A 59 -0.45 -1.51 -12.60
C ASP A 59 -0.61 0.00 -12.55
N ILE A 60 0.37 0.69 -11.97
CA ILE A 60 0.35 2.14 -11.78
C ILE A 60 0.38 2.92 -13.09
N SER A 61 0.73 2.28 -14.22
CA SER A 61 0.66 2.94 -15.51
C SER A 61 -0.79 3.25 -15.92
N GLN A 62 -1.75 2.60 -15.29
CA GLN A 62 -3.17 2.86 -15.50
C GLN A 62 -3.64 3.99 -14.59
N SER A 63 -3.17 5.20 -14.88
CA SER A 63 -3.43 6.35 -14.03
C SER A 63 -4.92 6.69 -13.87
N ASP A 64 -5.73 6.37 -14.87
CA ASP A 64 -7.18 6.57 -14.84
C ASP A 64 -7.88 5.63 -13.86
N LYS A 65 -7.20 4.59 -13.38
CA LYS A 65 -7.76 3.61 -12.45
C LYS A 65 -7.21 3.72 -11.03
N ILE A 66 -6.37 4.70 -10.77
CA ILE A 66 -5.77 4.88 -9.44
C ILE A 66 -6.83 5.11 -8.37
N GLU A 67 -7.83 5.95 -8.66
CA GLU A 67 -8.90 6.24 -7.72
C GLU A 67 -9.67 4.98 -7.33
N GLU A 68 -10.05 4.19 -8.33
CA GLU A 68 -10.73 2.92 -8.10
C GLU A 68 -9.86 1.96 -7.29
N PHE A 69 -8.56 1.89 -7.61
CA PHE A 69 -7.62 1.07 -6.86
C PHE A 69 -7.58 1.48 -5.39
N ILE A 70 -7.46 2.77 -5.11
CA ILE A 70 -7.40 3.26 -3.73
C ILE A 70 -8.70 2.94 -2.98
N GLU A 71 -9.84 3.09 -3.63
CA GLU A 71 -11.12 2.74 -3.03
C GLU A 71 -11.21 1.25 -2.69
N ASN A 72 -10.80 0.40 -3.61
CA ASN A 72 -10.81 -1.04 -3.39
C ASN A 72 -9.85 -1.45 -2.28
N ALA A 73 -8.64 -0.89 -2.30
CA ALA A 73 -7.63 -1.17 -1.29
C ALA A 73 -8.09 -0.72 0.10
N THR A 74 -8.69 0.46 0.19
CA THR A 74 -9.22 0.99 1.44
C THR A 74 -10.32 0.09 1.98
N SER A 75 -11.21 -0.38 1.12
CA SER A 75 -12.27 -1.30 1.50
C SER A 75 -11.68 -2.61 2.06
N GLU A 76 -10.66 -3.15 1.41
CA GLU A 76 -9.98 -4.36 1.89
C GLU A 76 -9.33 -4.16 3.26
N LEU A 77 -8.91 -2.94 3.57
CA LEU A 77 -8.31 -2.61 4.86
C LEU A 77 -9.34 -2.32 5.97
N GLY A 78 -10.62 -2.39 5.64
CA GLY A 78 -11.68 -2.18 6.63
C GLY A 78 -12.43 -0.87 6.51
N GLY A 79 -12.17 -0.10 5.46
CA GLY A 79 -12.96 1.10 5.15
C GLY A 79 -12.31 2.43 5.47
N SER A 80 -11.11 2.43 6.05
CA SER A 80 -10.36 3.68 6.28
C SER A 80 -8.92 3.53 5.82
N LEU A 81 -8.25 4.64 5.57
CA LEU A 81 -6.87 4.67 5.09
C LEU A 81 -6.10 5.72 5.86
N ASP A 82 -4.97 5.33 6.46
CA ASP A 82 -4.14 6.23 7.26
C ASP A 82 -2.87 6.67 6.52
N GLY A 83 -2.35 5.86 5.63
CA GLY A 83 -1.14 6.22 4.93
C GLY A 83 -0.91 5.41 3.66
N ILE A 84 -0.04 5.96 2.81
CA ILE A 84 0.41 5.29 1.58
C ILE A 84 1.92 5.39 1.54
N VAL A 85 2.58 4.26 1.38
CA VAL A 85 4.00 4.21 1.07
C VAL A 85 4.12 4.01 -0.43
N ASN A 86 4.50 5.08 -1.12
CA ASN A 86 4.56 5.09 -2.57
C ASN A 86 5.95 4.68 -3.07
N ASN A 87 6.15 3.40 -3.24
CA ASN A 87 7.40 2.85 -3.76
C ASN A 87 7.33 2.59 -5.27
N ALA A 88 6.20 2.83 -5.90
CA ALA A 88 6.00 2.49 -7.31
C ALA A 88 6.15 3.68 -8.26
N GLY A 89 6.41 4.88 -7.76
CA GLY A 89 6.64 6.04 -8.60
C GLY A 89 5.40 6.84 -8.99
N ILE A 90 4.24 6.58 -8.38
CA ILE A 90 3.09 7.46 -8.57
C ILE A 90 3.43 8.82 -7.96
N THR A 91 3.20 9.90 -8.68
CA THR A 91 3.53 11.21 -8.13
C THR A 91 2.57 11.56 -6.98
N GLN A 92 3.09 12.27 -5.98
CA GLN A 92 2.28 12.69 -4.85
C GLN A 92 1.10 13.56 -5.28
N ASP A 93 1.33 14.45 -6.24
CA ASP A 93 0.27 15.30 -6.78
C ASP A 93 -0.85 14.48 -7.42
N ASN A 94 -0.48 13.46 -8.18
CA ASN A 94 -1.45 12.60 -8.83
C ASN A 94 -2.29 11.83 -7.81
N LEU A 95 -1.65 11.32 -6.74
CA LEU A 95 -2.35 10.66 -5.66
C LEU A 95 -3.30 11.61 -4.94
N ALA A 96 -2.85 12.82 -4.62
CA ALA A 96 -3.66 13.81 -3.91
C ALA A 96 -4.90 14.20 -4.71
N ILE A 97 -4.74 14.45 -6.01
CA ILE A 97 -5.85 14.79 -6.90
C ILE A 97 -6.89 13.69 -6.94
N ARG A 98 -6.43 12.43 -7.04
CA ARG A 98 -7.32 11.29 -7.19
C ARG A 98 -8.06 10.92 -5.91
N MET A 99 -7.47 11.18 -4.77
CA MET A 99 -8.00 10.70 -3.49
C MET A 99 -8.91 11.69 -2.79
N SER A 100 -8.72 12.97 -3.01
CA SER A 100 -9.49 14.04 -2.33
C SER A 100 -9.39 13.95 -0.80
N TYR A 101 -8.31 13.38 -0.27
CA TYR A 101 -8.09 13.25 1.17
C TYR A 101 -6.99 14.19 1.63
N THR A 102 -7.16 14.78 2.80
CA THR A 102 -6.19 15.70 3.38
C THR A 102 -5.46 15.14 4.59
N SER A 103 -5.99 14.08 5.19
CA SER A 103 -5.43 13.52 6.43
C SER A 103 -4.54 12.31 6.21
N ILE A 104 -4.33 11.88 4.97
CA ILE A 104 -3.52 10.71 4.67
C ILE A 104 -2.06 11.10 4.55
N ILE A 105 -1.19 10.32 5.20
CA ILE A 105 0.24 10.57 5.16
C ILE A 105 0.84 9.80 3.97
N TYR A 106 1.61 10.53 3.15
CA TYR A 106 2.29 9.96 2.00
C TYR A 106 3.77 9.78 2.30
N TYR A 107 4.29 8.60 2.02
CA TYR A 107 5.72 8.32 2.10
C TYR A 107 6.20 7.96 0.71
N THR A 108 7.17 8.72 0.20
CA THR A 108 7.77 8.47 -1.12
C THR A 108 9.20 8.02 -0.94
N ILE A 109 9.57 6.98 -1.67
CA ILE A 109 10.91 6.41 -1.61
C ILE A 109 11.56 6.51 -2.99
#